data_662cd6aa48d69f1c7c2aa86b6dbebe47
#
_entry.id   662cd6aa48d69f1c7c2aa86b6dbebe47
#
_cell.length_a   1.000
_cell.length_b   1.000
_cell.length_c   1.000
_cell.angle_alpha   90.00
_cell.angle_beta   90.00
_cell.angle_gamma   90.00
#
_symmetry.space_group_name_H-M   'P 1'
#
loop_
_entity.id
_entity.type
_entity.pdbx_description
1 polymer ?
#
loop_
_entity_poly.entity_id
_entity_poly.type
_entity_poly.pdbx_seq_one_letter_code
_entity_poly.pdbx_strand_id
1 'polypeptide(L)'
;MITIAAVLIPLLAGAQAQINTKKIKIADFTEKPTKVVLTGNQFYDLALREEIAAGWTLSSYEFCTMAEFENLKTSDSYYFLITTDGKFKDEKAPGITFLSLIKGGADASEGISTMLEIVSLPIASAENPSGREFVFMPAFIDIIQDYTEAAMGRDINGYIGLSSNTESFKKNPNLQLVFAECDLAPEADRAFCDINFDSDMSVVDVDDADSKMEKSTPETVVSFVVAPENPVKGSYCYKMLIHPESHKLYYFRKHKISKKYGAGFLQEDILRINKQRGR
;
A
#
# COMPACT_ATOMS: atom_id res chain seq x y z
N MET A 1 -57.40 15.35 -1.98
CA MET A 1 -56.14 15.28 -2.76
C MET A 1 -55.01 15.20 -1.77
N ILE A 2 -54.41 14.03 -1.63
CA ILE A 2 -53.28 13.81 -0.73
C ILE A 2 -52.02 13.76 -1.61
N THR A 3 -51.17 14.78 -1.50
CA THR A 3 -49.93 14.88 -2.24
C THR A 3 -48.86 14.05 -1.51
N ILE A 4 -48.48 12.91 -2.06
CA ILE A 4 -47.41 12.10 -1.56
C ILE A 4 -46.10 12.76 -2.04
N ALA A 5 -45.37 13.38 -1.12
CA ALA A 5 -43.99 13.84 -1.39
C ALA A 5 -43.05 12.63 -1.41
N ALA A 6 -42.61 12.27 -2.60
CA ALA A 6 -41.53 11.28 -2.75
C ALA A 6 -40.21 11.89 -2.29
N VAL A 7 -39.72 11.47 -1.14
CA VAL A 7 -38.37 11.79 -0.65
C VAL A 7 -37.38 10.95 -1.46
N LEU A 8 -36.75 11.58 -2.45
CA LEU A 8 -35.57 11.04 -3.13
C LEU A 8 -34.41 11.04 -2.15
N ILE A 9 -34.14 9.87 -1.56
CA ILE A 9 -32.89 9.63 -0.84
C ILE A 9 -31.81 9.48 -1.90
N PRO A 10 -30.77 10.35 -1.94
CA PRO A 10 -29.62 10.11 -2.82
C PRO A 10 -28.91 8.86 -2.33
N LEU A 11 -28.93 7.82 -3.13
CA LEU A 11 -28.01 6.68 -3.00
C LEU A 11 -26.59 7.24 -3.13
N LEU A 12 -25.98 7.57 -2.00
CA LEU A 12 -24.55 7.67 -1.87
C LEU A 12 -24.03 6.25 -2.11
N ALA A 13 -23.68 5.94 -3.35
CA ALA A 13 -22.78 4.83 -3.67
C ALA A 13 -21.38 5.20 -3.16
N GLY A 14 -21.26 5.33 -1.82
CA GLY A 14 -20.00 5.15 -1.16
C GLY A 14 -19.65 3.67 -1.32
N ALA A 15 -18.43 3.35 -1.69
CA ALA A 15 -17.90 2.01 -1.58
C ALA A 15 -18.13 1.52 -0.14
N GLN A 16 -19.25 0.90 0.11
CA GLN A 16 -19.49 0.12 1.31
C GLN A 16 -18.59 -1.09 1.17
N ALA A 17 -17.41 -1.02 1.75
CA ALA A 17 -16.66 -2.22 2.04
C ALA A 17 -17.63 -3.14 2.76
N GLN A 18 -17.96 -4.23 2.12
CA GLN A 18 -18.91 -5.19 2.66
C GLN A 18 -18.43 -5.63 4.03
N ILE A 19 -19.29 -5.52 5.03
CA ILE A 19 -19.04 -5.90 6.44
C ILE A 19 -18.78 -7.42 6.59
N ASN A 20 -18.82 -8.18 5.53
CA ASN A 20 -18.42 -9.58 5.55
C ASN A 20 -16.92 -9.69 5.70
N THR A 21 -16.49 -10.29 6.78
CA THR A 21 -15.11 -10.48 7.14
C THR A 21 -14.33 -11.08 5.96
N LYS A 22 -13.21 -10.49 5.59
CA LYS A 22 -12.33 -11.01 4.53
C LYS A 22 -11.96 -12.47 4.82
N LYS A 23 -11.79 -12.82 6.09
CA LYS A 23 -11.51 -14.18 6.57
C LYS A 23 -12.35 -15.26 5.91
N ILE A 24 -13.66 -15.13 5.90
CA ILE A 24 -14.56 -16.14 5.31
C ILE A 24 -14.41 -16.18 3.79
N LYS A 25 -14.26 -15.02 3.16
CA LYS A 25 -14.19 -14.90 1.69
C LYS A 25 -12.89 -15.43 1.10
N ILE A 26 -11.82 -15.47 1.89
CA ILE A 26 -10.49 -15.89 1.47
C ILE A 26 -9.99 -17.13 2.24
N ALA A 27 -10.89 -17.86 2.88
CA ALA A 27 -10.52 -19.06 3.64
C ALA A 27 -9.84 -20.14 2.78
N ASP A 28 -10.08 -20.10 1.47
CA ASP A 28 -9.51 -21.00 0.47
C ASP A 28 -8.20 -20.49 -0.16
N PHE A 29 -7.61 -19.41 0.37
CA PHE A 29 -6.46 -18.75 -0.26
C PHE A 29 -5.26 -19.67 -0.43
N THR A 30 -4.89 -20.41 0.61
CA THR A 30 -3.73 -21.32 0.58
C THR A 30 -3.93 -22.56 -0.29
N GLU A 31 -5.17 -22.88 -0.63
CA GLU A 31 -5.53 -24.03 -1.45
C GLU A 31 -5.56 -23.73 -2.94
N LYS A 32 -5.56 -22.44 -3.30
CA LYS A 32 -5.65 -21.96 -4.68
C LYS A 32 -4.37 -21.28 -5.13
N PRO A 33 -3.96 -21.47 -6.39
CA PRO A 33 -2.78 -20.80 -6.90
C PRO A 33 -3.00 -19.28 -7.04
N THR A 34 -1.94 -18.52 -6.75
CA THR A 34 -1.87 -17.10 -7.06
C THR A 34 -1.24 -16.91 -8.45
N LYS A 35 -1.97 -16.29 -9.36
CA LYS A 35 -1.45 -15.86 -10.66
C LYS A 35 -0.80 -14.50 -10.49
N VAL A 36 0.51 -14.44 -10.76
CA VAL A 36 1.27 -13.18 -10.76
C VAL A 36 1.21 -12.60 -12.16
N VAL A 37 0.50 -11.49 -12.30
CA VAL A 37 0.20 -10.89 -13.60
C VAL A 37 1.33 -9.96 -14.01
N LEU A 38 1.93 -10.26 -15.15
CA LEU A 38 3.03 -9.48 -15.72
C LEU A 38 2.49 -8.26 -16.46
N THR A 39 3.19 -7.14 -16.30
CA THR A 39 2.80 -5.84 -16.86
C THR A 39 3.15 -5.68 -18.33
N GLY A 40 4.15 -6.42 -18.82
CA GLY A 40 4.79 -6.25 -20.13
C GLY A 40 5.99 -5.27 -20.09
N ASN A 41 6.24 -4.61 -18.96
CA ASN A 41 7.48 -3.87 -18.74
C ASN A 41 8.58 -4.85 -18.30
N GLN A 42 9.57 -5.05 -19.16
CA GLN A 42 10.60 -6.07 -18.96
C GLN A 42 11.38 -5.89 -17.66
N PHE A 43 11.71 -4.66 -17.28
CA PHE A 43 12.47 -4.40 -16.05
C PHE A 43 11.65 -4.68 -14.80
N TYR A 44 10.41 -4.20 -14.79
CA TYR A 44 9.49 -4.44 -13.68
C TYR A 44 9.16 -5.93 -13.54
N ASP A 45 8.85 -6.58 -14.67
CA ASP A 45 8.49 -8.00 -14.68
C ASP A 45 9.65 -8.90 -14.27
N LEU A 46 10.91 -8.52 -14.59
CA LEU A 46 12.11 -9.24 -14.13
C LEU A 46 12.24 -9.14 -12.60
N ALA A 47 12.21 -7.93 -12.05
CA ALA A 47 12.29 -7.72 -10.62
C ALA A 47 11.15 -8.44 -9.88
N LEU A 48 9.91 -8.30 -10.37
CA LEU A 48 8.75 -8.98 -9.76
C LEU A 48 8.93 -10.52 -9.77
N ARG A 49 9.47 -11.09 -10.85
CA ARG A 49 9.73 -12.54 -10.93
C ARG A 49 10.79 -13.00 -9.93
N GLU A 50 11.88 -12.25 -9.83
CA GLU A 50 12.97 -12.56 -8.90
C GLU A 50 12.48 -12.51 -7.47
N GLU A 51 11.78 -11.47 -7.08
CA GLU A 51 11.31 -11.28 -5.71
C GLU A 51 10.17 -12.25 -5.33
N ILE A 52 9.27 -12.56 -6.25
CA ILE A 52 8.25 -13.60 -6.02
C ILE A 52 8.90 -14.97 -5.85
N ALA A 53 9.89 -15.30 -6.68
CA ALA A 53 10.59 -16.58 -6.56
C ALA A 53 11.40 -16.69 -5.25
N ALA A 54 11.92 -15.58 -4.74
CA ALA A 54 12.68 -15.54 -3.50
C ALA A 54 11.78 -15.52 -2.24
N GLY A 55 10.64 -14.81 -2.28
CA GLY A 55 9.90 -14.44 -1.07
C GLY A 55 8.44 -14.95 -0.99
N TRP A 56 7.79 -15.38 -2.07
CA TRP A 56 6.38 -15.78 -2.00
C TRP A 56 6.20 -17.19 -1.43
N THR A 57 5.48 -17.31 -0.31
CA THR A 57 5.35 -18.58 0.44
C THR A 57 3.91 -18.96 0.80
N LEU A 58 2.94 -18.03 0.74
CA LEU A 58 1.58 -18.24 1.25
C LEU A 58 0.74 -19.22 0.42
N SER A 59 1.00 -19.31 -0.88
CA SER A 59 0.29 -20.20 -1.79
C SER A 59 1.23 -20.67 -2.91
N SER A 60 0.83 -21.66 -3.67
CA SER A 60 1.46 -21.90 -4.97
C SER A 60 1.26 -20.69 -5.87
N TYR A 61 2.22 -20.43 -6.76
CA TYR A 61 2.11 -19.32 -7.70
C TYR A 61 2.50 -19.71 -9.12
N GLU A 62 1.99 -18.97 -10.08
CA GLU A 62 2.32 -19.06 -11.48
C GLU A 62 2.28 -17.67 -12.12
N PHE A 63 3.21 -17.40 -13.05
CA PHE A 63 3.17 -16.16 -13.80
C PHE A 63 2.19 -16.26 -14.95
N CYS A 64 1.49 -15.15 -15.23
CA CYS A 64 0.63 -15.06 -16.40
C CYS A 64 0.73 -13.67 -17.05
N THR A 65 0.35 -13.60 -18.30
CA THR A 65 0.23 -12.34 -19.03
C THR A 65 -1.08 -11.63 -18.70
N MET A 66 -1.20 -10.35 -19.04
CA MET A 66 -2.45 -9.61 -18.91
C MET A 66 -3.59 -10.24 -19.76
N ALA A 67 -3.26 -10.81 -20.93
CA ALA A 67 -4.25 -11.50 -21.77
C ALA A 67 -4.77 -12.79 -21.10
N GLU A 68 -3.90 -13.55 -20.44
CA GLU A 68 -4.31 -14.73 -19.66
C GLU A 68 -5.12 -14.33 -18.44
N PHE A 69 -4.74 -13.26 -17.74
CA PHE A 69 -5.53 -12.71 -16.64
C PHE A 69 -6.97 -12.38 -17.07
N GLU A 70 -7.14 -11.67 -18.19
CA GLU A 70 -8.47 -11.32 -18.74
C GLU A 70 -9.34 -12.54 -19.00
N ASN A 71 -8.75 -13.66 -19.45
CA ASN A 71 -9.46 -14.92 -19.68
C ASN A 71 -9.78 -15.68 -18.38
N LEU A 72 -8.97 -15.53 -17.32
CA LEU A 72 -9.06 -16.31 -16.10
C LEU A 72 -9.77 -15.59 -14.96
N LYS A 73 -9.85 -14.24 -14.99
CA LYS A 73 -10.32 -13.40 -13.87
C LYS A 73 -11.73 -13.74 -13.36
N THR A 74 -12.60 -14.28 -14.23
CA THR A 74 -13.96 -14.69 -13.86
C THR A 74 -14.04 -16.04 -13.15
N SER A 75 -12.92 -16.79 -13.11
CA SER A 75 -12.83 -18.05 -12.38
C SER A 75 -12.52 -17.81 -10.91
N ASP A 76 -13.26 -18.43 -10.02
CA ASP A 76 -12.98 -18.41 -8.57
C ASP A 76 -11.83 -19.34 -8.14
N SER A 77 -11.24 -20.06 -9.13
CA SER A 77 -10.11 -20.98 -8.87
C SER A 77 -8.78 -20.29 -8.63
N TYR A 78 -8.71 -18.96 -8.83
CA TYR A 78 -7.45 -18.23 -8.78
C TYR A 78 -7.53 -16.99 -7.88
N TYR A 79 -6.39 -16.67 -7.31
CA TYR A 79 -6.06 -15.34 -6.82
C TYR A 79 -5.09 -14.67 -7.79
N PHE A 80 -5.06 -13.36 -7.81
CA PHE A 80 -4.20 -12.60 -8.73
C PHE A 80 -3.42 -11.55 -7.95
N LEU A 81 -2.10 -11.59 -8.08
CA LEU A 81 -1.23 -10.48 -7.70
C LEU A 81 -1.00 -9.64 -8.96
N ILE A 82 -1.52 -8.44 -8.99
CA ILE A 82 -1.60 -7.60 -10.19
C ILE A 82 -1.23 -6.15 -9.88
N THR A 83 -0.53 -5.52 -10.79
CA THR A 83 -0.29 -4.07 -10.75
C THR A 83 -1.49 -3.32 -11.34
N THR A 84 -2.04 -2.38 -10.60
CA THR A 84 -3.21 -1.60 -10.99
C THR A 84 -2.98 -0.11 -10.78
N ASP A 85 -3.49 0.72 -11.68
CA ASP A 85 -3.38 2.17 -11.57
C ASP A 85 -4.67 2.77 -11.01
N GLY A 86 -4.51 3.49 -9.90
CA GLY A 86 -5.61 4.14 -9.20
C GLY A 86 -5.82 5.59 -9.65
N LYS A 87 -7.07 5.90 -10.02
CA LYS A 87 -7.51 7.25 -10.34
C LYS A 87 -8.50 7.75 -9.29
N PHE A 88 -8.18 8.86 -8.65
CA PHE A 88 -9.07 9.49 -7.68
C PHE A 88 -9.92 10.59 -8.31
N LYS A 89 -10.95 11.03 -7.58
CA LYS A 89 -12.10 11.79 -8.08
C LYS A 89 -11.76 12.98 -8.99
N ASP A 90 -10.76 13.76 -8.67
CA ASP A 90 -10.45 15.01 -9.36
C ASP A 90 -9.22 14.92 -10.27
N GLU A 91 -8.65 13.72 -10.41
CA GLU A 91 -7.50 13.45 -11.26
C GLU A 91 -7.93 13.23 -12.72
N LYS A 92 -7.13 13.70 -13.67
CA LYS A 92 -7.38 13.50 -15.11
C LYS A 92 -6.93 12.12 -15.58
N ALA A 93 -5.83 11.63 -15.02
CA ALA A 93 -5.24 10.31 -15.27
C ALA A 93 -5.01 9.59 -13.92
N PRO A 94 -4.76 8.29 -13.89
CA PRO A 94 -4.31 7.59 -12.69
C PRO A 94 -3.04 8.22 -12.12
N GLY A 95 -3.02 8.48 -10.83
CA GLY A 95 -1.89 9.12 -10.16
C GLY A 95 -0.98 8.16 -9.39
N ILE A 96 -1.49 6.98 -9.03
CA ILE A 96 -0.80 6.02 -8.17
C ILE A 96 -0.92 4.61 -8.72
N THR A 97 0.21 3.92 -8.78
CA THR A 97 0.30 2.50 -9.07
C THR A 97 0.26 1.69 -7.77
N PHE A 98 -0.57 0.66 -7.75
CA PHE A 98 -0.73 -0.28 -6.63
C PHE A 98 -0.30 -1.68 -7.03
N LEU A 99 0.32 -2.40 -6.12
CA LEU A 99 0.42 -3.85 -6.20
C LEU A 99 -0.75 -4.42 -5.39
N SER A 100 -1.66 -5.11 -6.07
CA SER A 100 -2.95 -5.54 -5.51
C SER A 100 -3.08 -7.05 -5.54
N LEU A 101 -3.54 -7.62 -4.42
CA LEU A 101 -3.95 -9.02 -4.35
C LEU A 101 -5.47 -9.09 -4.36
N ILE A 102 -6.03 -9.72 -5.39
CA ILE A 102 -7.47 -9.81 -5.65
C ILE A 102 -7.89 -11.25 -5.89
N LYS A 103 -9.14 -11.57 -5.60
CA LYS A 103 -9.72 -12.90 -5.85
C LYS A 103 -10.50 -12.90 -7.15
N GLY A 104 -10.30 -13.93 -7.97
CA GLY A 104 -11.13 -14.19 -9.15
C GLY A 104 -12.55 -14.55 -8.79
N GLY A 105 -13.46 -14.40 -9.74
CA GLY A 105 -14.86 -14.75 -9.55
C GLY A 105 -15.78 -14.06 -10.56
N ALA A 106 -17.05 -14.44 -10.55
CA ALA A 106 -18.05 -13.97 -11.54
C ALA A 106 -18.17 -12.43 -11.61
N ASP A 107 -17.97 -11.73 -10.48
CA ASP A 107 -18.02 -10.27 -10.40
C ASP A 107 -16.97 -9.59 -11.29
N ALA A 108 -15.86 -10.30 -11.59
CA ALA A 108 -14.80 -9.79 -12.47
C ALA A 108 -15.25 -9.53 -13.92
N SER A 109 -16.41 -10.01 -14.33
CA SER A 109 -17.00 -9.71 -15.64
C SER A 109 -17.25 -8.22 -15.87
N GLU A 110 -17.49 -7.46 -14.78
CA GLU A 110 -17.72 -6.01 -14.81
C GLU A 110 -16.41 -5.20 -14.69
N GLY A 111 -15.27 -5.86 -14.46
CA GLY A 111 -13.95 -5.25 -14.37
C GLY A 111 -13.22 -5.53 -13.06
N ILE A 112 -11.96 -5.11 -12.97
CA ILE A 112 -11.11 -5.33 -11.78
C ILE A 112 -11.71 -4.67 -10.53
N SER A 113 -12.36 -3.52 -10.67
CA SER A 113 -12.93 -2.76 -9.55
C SER A 113 -14.07 -3.46 -8.81
N THR A 114 -14.67 -4.48 -9.41
CA THR A 114 -15.74 -5.30 -8.81
C THR A 114 -15.22 -6.57 -8.14
N MET A 115 -13.97 -6.94 -8.40
CA MET A 115 -13.33 -8.11 -7.80
C MET A 115 -13.11 -7.92 -6.29
N LEU A 116 -13.10 -9.02 -5.55
CA LEU A 116 -12.77 -8.97 -4.12
C LEU A 116 -11.29 -8.58 -3.93
N GLU A 117 -11.06 -7.36 -3.51
CA GLU A 117 -9.75 -6.89 -3.11
C GLU A 117 -9.39 -7.42 -1.71
N ILE A 118 -8.25 -8.09 -1.59
CA ILE A 118 -7.67 -8.49 -0.31
C ILE A 118 -6.85 -7.34 0.25
N VAL A 119 -5.91 -6.86 -0.55
CA VAL A 119 -5.04 -5.73 -0.22
C VAL A 119 -4.59 -5.04 -1.49
N SER A 120 -4.45 -3.72 -1.42
CA SER A 120 -3.78 -2.90 -2.44
C SER A 120 -2.74 -2.04 -1.74
N LEU A 121 -1.47 -2.27 -2.06
CA LEU A 121 -0.33 -1.55 -1.54
C LEU A 121 0.12 -0.51 -2.57
N PRO A 122 0.15 0.80 -2.25
CA PRO A 122 0.69 1.81 -3.16
C PRO A 122 2.19 1.62 -3.30
N ILE A 123 2.70 1.56 -4.53
CA ILE A 123 4.10 1.25 -4.81
C ILE A 123 4.85 2.34 -5.57
N ALA A 124 4.18 3.12 -6.39
CA ALA A 124 4.81 4.17 -7.19
C ALA A 124 3.83 5.26 -7.63
N SER A 125 4.36 6.39 -8.10
CA SER A 125 3.61 7.30 -8.96
C SER A 125 3.33 6.62 -10.31
N ALA A 126 2.11 6.71 -10.80
CA ALA A 126 1.75 6.11 -12.08
C ALA A 126 2.32 6.89 -13.29
N GLU A 127 2.51 8.21 -13.13
CA GLU A 127 3.04 9.07 -14.19
C GLU A 127 4.56 9.02 -14.29
N ASN A 128 5.26 9.01 -13.15
CA ASN A 128 6.71 9.07 -13.05
C ASN A 128 7.20 8.22 -11.87
N PRO A 129 7.36 6.89 -12.06
CA PRO A 129 7.94 6.01 -11.05
C PRO A 129 9.36 6.46 -10.69
N SER A 130 9.70 6.46 -9.42
CA SER A 130 11.00 6.96 -8.93
C SER A 130 12.15 5.95 -9.08
N GLY A 131 11.84 4.69 -9.31
CA GLY A 131 12.79 3.57 -9.23
C GLY A 131 12.92 2.96 -7.83
N ARG A 132 12.53 3.68 -6.78
CA ARG A 132 12.57 3.18 -5.40
C ARG A 132 11.66 1.97 -5.18
N GLU A 133 10.62 1.82 -6.00
CA GLU A 133 9.74 0.65 -6.00
C GLU A 133 10.50 -0.66 -6.21
N PHE A 134 11.65 -0.64 -6.89
CA PHE A 134 12.50 -1.83 -7.05
C PHE A 134 13.25 -2.17 -5.77
N VAL A 135 13.78 -1.17 -5.10
CA VAL A 135 14.50 -1.33 -3.81
C VAL A 135 13.57 -1.87 -2.72
N PHE A 136 12.30 -1.45 -2.74
CA PHE A 136 11.29 -1.85 -1.76
C PHE A 136 10.44 -3.05 -2.18
N MET A 137 10.64 -3.62 -3.37
CA MET A 137 9.84 -4.73 -3.91
C MET A 137 9.80 -5.96 -2.98
N PRO A 138 10.92 -6.43 -2.40
CA PRO A 138 10.90 -7.53 -1.42
C PRO A 138 9.95 -7.24 -0.26
N ALA A 139 10.03 -6.03 0.30
CA ALA A 139 9.19 -5.62 1.41
C ALA A 139 7.71 -5.50 1.02
N PHE A 140 7.40 -5.06 -0.20
CA PHE A 140 6.01 -4.99 -0.66
C PHE A 140 5.35 -6.37 -0.75
N ILE A 141 6.09 -7.36 -1.22
CA ILE A 141 5.63 -8.75 -1.31
C ILE A 141 5.36 -9.30 0.10
N ASP A 142 6.28 -9.09 1.03
CA ASP A 142 6.13 -9.56 2.41
C ASP A 142 4.99 -8.83 3.15
N ILE A 143 4.82 -7.53 2.96
CA ILE A 143 3.69 -6.78 3.52
C ILE A 143 2.34 -7.32 3.02
N ILE A 144 2.25 -7.66 1.73
CA ILE A 144 1.04 -8.25 1.15
C ILE A 144 0.78 -9.63 1.76
N GLN A 145 1.80 -10.46 1.92
CA GLN A 145 1.69 -11.77 2.55
C GLN A 145 1.27 -11.66 4.02
N ASP A 146 1.94 -10.82 4.81
CA ASP A 146 1.62 -10.58 6.22
C ASP A 146 0.17 -10.11 6.41
N TYR A 147 -0.27 -9.18 5.56
CA TYR A 147 -1.64 -8.71 5.62
C TYR A 147 -2.64 -9.81 5.26
N THR A 148 -2.34 -10.60 4.24
CA THR A 148 -3.21 -11.70 3.78
C THR A 148 -3.32 -12.78 4.85
N GLU A 149 -2.21 -13.19 5.47
CA GLU A 149 -2.19 -14.13 6.59
C GLU A 149 -3.01 -13.62 7.78
N ALA A 150 -2.82 -12.35 8.14
CA ALA A 150 -3.61 -11.71 9.19
C ALA A 150 -5.11 -11.66 8.85
N ALA A 151 -5.47 -11.45 7.57
CA ALA A 151 -6.85 -11.42 7.11
C ALA A 151 -7.50 -12.81 7.10
N MET A 152 -6.74 -13.89 6.91
CA MET A 152 -7.21 -15.27 7.07
C MET A 152 -7.39 -15.64 8.55
N GLY A 153 -6.50 -15.18 9.42
CA GLY A 153 -6.48 -15.56 10.84
C GLY A 153 -7.51 -14.85 11.72
N ARG A 154 -7.89 -13.63 11.38
CA ARG A 154 -8.75 -12.76 12.21
C ARG A 154 -9.77 -12.01 11.37
N ASP A 155 -10.86 -11.58 12.02
CA ASP A 155 -11.82 -10.68 11.41
C ASP A 155 -11.21 -9.29 11.28
N ILE A 156 -10.63 -9.00 10.12
CA ILE A 156 -10.19 -7.65 9.78
C ILE A 156 -11.40 -6.92 9.17
N ASN A 157 -11.86 -5.89 9.87
CA ASN A 157 -12.84 -4.98 9.32
C ASN A 157 -12.25 -4.33 8.06
N GLY A 158 -12.89 -4.54 6.91
CA GLY A 158 -12.40 -4.10 5.60
C GLY A 158 -12.08 -2.61 5.46
N TYR A 159 -12.45 -1.79 6.46
CA TYR A 159 -12.19 -0.35 6.50
C TYR A 159 -10.81 0.05 7.01
N ILE A 160 -10.11 -0.81 7.74
CA ILE A 160 -8.88 -0.42 8.45
C ILE A 160 -7.63 -0.68 7.59
N GLY A 161 -7.71 -1.60 6.62
CA GLY A 161 -6.65 -1.86 5.65
C GLY A 161 -5.28 -2.10 6.30
N LEU A 162 -4.22 -1.74 5.59
CA LEU A 162 -2.82 -1.92 6.01
C LEU A 162 -2.48 -1.23 7.34
N SER A 163 -3.16 -0.14 7.70
CA SER A 163 -2.93 0.55 8.98
C SER A 163 -3.22 -0.31 10.22
N SER A 164 -4.02 -1.36 10.08
CA SER A 164 -4.31 -2.31 11.17
C SER A 164 -3.29 -3.43 11.31
N ASN A 165 -2.38 -3.54 10.36
CA ASN A 165 -1.34 -4.58 10.32
C ASN A 165 0.06 -3.99 10.45
N THR A 166 0.21 -2.92 11.24
CA THR A 166 1.52 -2.32 11.55
C THR A 166 2.07 -2.88 12.85
N GLU A 167 3.39 -3.04 12.88
CA GLU A 167 4.10 -3.39 14.11
C GLU A 167 4.12 -2.21 15.10
N SER A 168 4.25 -2.54 16.38
CA SER A 168 4.30 -1.53 17.43
C SER A 168 5.75 -1.09 17.71
N PHE A 169 6.03 0.20 17.64
CA PHE A 169 7.32 0.77 18.03
C PHE A 169 7.71 0.41 19.48
N LYS A 170 6.72 0.18 20.36
CA LYS A 170 6.98 -0.18 21.77
C LYS A 170 7.66 -1.55 21.94
N LYS A 171 7.54 -2.43 20.95
CA LYS A 171 8.22 -3.74 20.97
C LYS A 171 9.72 -3.61 20.69
N ASN A 172 10.11 -2.56 19.97
CA ASN A 172 11.48 -2.30 19.54
C ASN A 172 11.83 -0.83 19.82
N PRO A 173 12.15 -0.48 21.08
CA PRO A 173 12.33 0.91 21.50
C PRO A 173 13.60 1.58 20.96
N ASN A 174 14.55 0.79 20.45
CA ASN A 174 15.84 1.27 19.94
C ASN A 174 15.87 1.49 18.43
N LEU A 175 14.71 1.36 17.75
CA LEU A 175 14.64 1.55 16.31
C LEU A 175 15.07 2.95 15.89
N GLN A 176 16.00 2.99 14.94
CA GLN A 176 16.39 4.20 14.24
C GLN A 176 15.37 4.49 13.13
N LEU A 177 14.79 5.68 13.11
CA LEU A 177 13.84 6.12 12.09
C LEU A 177 14.58 6.99 11.08
N VAL A 178 14.64 6.53 9.84
CA VAL A 178 15.34 7.21 8.75
C VAL A 178 14.32 7.71 7.75
N PHE A 179 14.27 9.02 7.58
CA PHE A 179 13.42 9.67 6.60
C PHE A 179 14.27 10.13 5.41
N ALA A 180 13.91 9.70 4.21
CA ALA A 180 14.46 10.32 3.01
C ALA A 180 13.95 11.78 2.92
N GLU A 181 14.80 12.72 2.57
CA GLU A 181 14.44 14.14 2.49
C GLU A 181 13.23 14.36 1.56
N CYS A 182 13.17 13.64 0.43
CA CYS A 182 12.06 13.69 -0.51
C CYS A 182 10.73 13.13 0.03
N ASP A 183 10.75 12.38 1.12
CA ASP A 183 9.58 11.81 1.77
C ASP A 183 8.93 12.76 2.80
N LEU A 184 9.56 13.89 3.10
CA LEU A 184 8.99 14.89 4.01
C LEU A 184 8.12 15.88 3.24
N ALA A 185 6.96 16.21 3.78
CA ALA A 185 6.14 17.27 3.23
C ALA A 185 6.80 18.64 3.45
N PRO A 186 6.58 19.63 2.58
CA PRO A 186 7.21 20.95 2.69
C PRO A 186 7.02 21.62 4.06
N GLU A 187 5.91 21.37 4.74
CA GLU A 187 5.64 21.90 6.08
C GLU A 187 6.35 21.17 7.21
N ALA A 188 6.84 19.94 6.97
CA ALA A 188 7.72 19.22 7.88
C ALA A 188 9.19 19.49 7.52
N ASP A 189 9.53 20.77 7.43
CA ASP A 189 10.83 21.23 7.05
C ASP A 189 11.93 20.89 8.07
N ARG A 190 13.16 21.22 7.73
CA ARG A 190 14.32 20.92 8.57
C ARG A 190 14.20 21.58 9.96
N ALA A 191 13.69 22.82 10.03
CA ALA A 191 13.53 23.51 11.30
C ALA A 191 12.51 22.80 12.21
N PHE A 192 11.43 22.26 11.64
CA PHE A 192 10.49 21.43 12.39
C PHE A 192 11.13 20.11 12.83
N CYS A 193 11.87 19.45 11.94
CA CYS A 193 12.55 18.19 12.25
C CYS A 193 13.59 18.36 13.37
N ASP A 194 14.42 19.41 13.32
CA ASP A 194 15.42 19.72 14.35
C ASP A 194 14.83 19.88 15.76
N ILE A 195 13.58 20.31 15.86
CA ILE A 195 12.87 20.47 17.13
C ILE A 195 12.19 19.17 17.59
N ASN A 196 11.63 18.40 16.65
CA ASN A 196 10.73 17.28 16.96
C ASN A 196 11.37 15.90 16.76
N PHE A 197 12.54 15.82 16.15
CA PHE A 197 13.32 14.59 16.07
C PHE A 197 14.15 14.42 17.34
N ASP A 198 14.25 13.20 17.80
CA ASP A 198 15.18 12.80 18.86
C ASP A 198 16.44 12.15 18.25
N SER A 199 17.33 11.63 19.12
CA SER A 199 18.57 10.97 18.70
C SER A 199 18.38 9.75 17.78
N ASP A 200 17.18 9.19 17.76
CA ASP A 200 16.85 7.98 17.01
C ASP A 200 16.10 8.31 15.71
N MET A 201 16.01 9.58 15.34
CA MET A 201 15.36 10.03 14.12
C MET A 201 16.32 10.86 13.28
N SER A 202 16.39 10.61 11.99
CA SER A 202 17.27 11.33 11.06
C SER A 202 16.60 11.59 9.72
N VAL A 203 17.04 12.67 9.07
CA VAL A 203 16.74 12.96 7.66
C VAL A 203 18.02 12.73 6.87
N VAL A 204 17.93 11.96 5.81
CA VAL A 204 19.05 11.63 4.93
C VAL A 204 18.65 11.86 3.46
N ASP A 205 19.61 11.86 2.57
CA ASP A 205 19.28 11.83 1.14
C ASP A 205 18.63 10.49 0.75
N VAL A 206 18.06 10.44 -0.45
CA VAL A 206 17.31 9.27 -0.91
C VAL A 206 18.20 8.06 -1.10
N ASP A 207 19.44 8.24 -1.58
CA ASP A 207 20.38 7.14 -1.83
C ASP A 207 20.81 6.49 -0.52
N ASP A 208 21.05 7.27 0.52
CA ASP A 208 21.37 6.78 1.86
C ASP A 208 20.19 6.03 2.48
N ALA A 209 18.95 6.52 2.31
CA ALA A 209 17.75 5.84 2.78
C ALA A 209 17.58 4.49 2.07
N ASP A 210 17.65 4.48 0.74
CA ASP A 210 17.48 3.29 -0.08
C ASP A 210 18.60 2.26 0.15
N SER A 211 19.85 2.74 0.35
CA SER A 211 20.97 1.87 0.73
C SER A 211 20.75 1.12 2.06
N LYS A 212 19.99 1.69 3.00
CA LYS A 212 19.62 0.98 4.24
C LYS A 212 18.62 -0.15 3.97
N MET A 213 17.70 0.07 3.04
CA MET A 213 16.75 -0.95 2.58
C MET A 213 17.49 -2.11 1.89
N GLU A 214 18.35 -1.80 0.90
CA GLU A 214 19.13 -2.80 0.15
C GLU A 214 20.06 -3.63 1.03
N LYS A 215 20.64 -3.02 2.07
CA LYS A 215 21.56 -3.69 3.00
C LYS A 215 20.86 -4.40 4.15
N SER A 216 19.53 -4.46 4.15
CA SER A 216 18.75 -5.04 5.25
C SER A 216 19.23 -4.56 6.63
N THR A 217 19.42 -3.22 6.77
CA THR A 217 20.00 -2.63 7.97
C THR A 217 19.15 -2.94 9.21
N PRO A 218 19.71 -3.63 10.23
CA PRO A 218 18.95 -4.00 11.42
C PRO A 218 18.60 -2.78 12.27
N GLU A 219 17.63 -2.96 13.18
CA GLU A 219 17.17 -1.94 14.13
C GLU A 219 16.84 -0.58 13.47
N THR A 220 16.43 -0.60 12.22
CA THR A 220 16.13 0.60 11.43
C THR A 220 14.73 0.48 10.81
N VAL A 221 14.05 1.60 10.65
CA VAL A 221 12.88 1.74 9.78
C VAL A 221 13.11 2.88 8.81
N VAL A 222 12.77 2.66 7.55
CA VAL A 222 13.01 3.61 6.45
C VAL A 222 11.68 4.12 5.92
N SER A 223 11.63 5.41 5.61
CA SER A 223 10.46 6.04 5.01
C SER A 223 10.30 5.67 3.54
N PHE A 224 9.04 5.54 3.14
CA PHE A 224 8.64 5.42 1.74
C PHE A 224 7.33 6.16 1.53
N VAL A 225 7.31 7.05 0.53
CA VAL A 225 6.15 7.87 0.19
C VAL A 225 5.71 7.63 -1.24
N VAL A 226 4.40 7.51 -1.43
CA VAL A 226 3.80 7.42 -2.75
C VAL A 226 2.75 8.50 -2.91
N ALA A 227 2.93 9.33 -3.91
CA ALA A 227 2.01 10.38 -4.32
C ALA A 227 2.04 10.54 -5.85
N PRO A 228 1.00 11.11 -6.47
CA PRO A 228 1.07 11.50 -7.89
C PRO A 228 2.18 12.53 -8.12
N GLU A 229 2.82 12.47 -9.27
CA GLU A 229 3.83 13.46 -9.69
C GLU A 229 3.23 14.89 -9.76
N ASN A 230 2.04 14.99 -10.35
CA ASN A 230 1.32 16.25 -10.50
C ASN A 230 0.01 16.22 -9.69
N PRO A 231 0.09 16.31 -8.34
CA PRO A 231 -1.07 16.12 -7.50
C PRO A 231 -2.05 17.29 -7.66
N VAL A 232 -3.33 16.95 -7.79
CA VAL A 232 -4.42 17.91 -7.73
C VAL A 232 -5.02 17.96 -6.32
N LYS A 233 -5.81 18.98 -6.03
CA LYS A 233 -6.53 19.06 -4.75
C LYS A 233 -7.40 17.80 -4.57
N GLY A 234 -7.09 17.00 -3.53
CA GLY A 234 -7.82 15.78 -3.22
C GLY A 234 -7.14 14.50 -3.68
N SER A 235 -6.02 14.57 -4.44
CA SER A 235 -5.12 13.44 -4.64
C SER A 235 -4.64 12.89 -3.31
N TYR A 236 -4.38 11.59 -3.26
CA TYR A 236 -3.89 10.96 -2.03
C TYR A 236 -2.37 10.85 -2.04
N CYS A 237 -1.78 11.06 -0.85
CA CYS A 237 -0.41 10.70 -0.53
C CYS A 237 -0.42 9.58 0.50
N TYR A 238 0.35 8.53 0.26
CA TYR A 238 0.54 7.38 1.15
C TYR A 238 1.94 7.42 1.76
N LYS A 239 2.04 7.07 3.04
CA LYS A 239 3.28 7.14 3.82
C LYS A 239 3.48 5.86 4.58
N MET A 240 4.68 5.33 4.51
CA MET A 240 5.09 4.08 5.13
C MET A 240 6.40 4.24 5.88
N LEU A 241 6.56 3.53 7.00
CA LEU A 241 7.84 3.23 7.62
C LEU A 241 7.99 1.71 7.61
N ILE A 242 9.05 1.24 6.98
CA ILE A 242 9.29 -0.19 6.71
C ILE A 242 10.63 -0.58 7.32
N HIS A 243 10.67 -1.73 7.98
CA HIS A 243 11.90 -2.29 8.55
C HIS A 243 12.67 -3.06 7.47
N PRO A 244 13.93 -2.70 7.16
CA PRO A 244 14.68 -3.27 6.04
C PRO A 244 14.93 -4.78 6.14
N GLU A 245 15.23 -5.28 7.34
CA GLU A 245 15.59 -6.70 7.53
C GLU A 245 14.34 -7.61 7.61
N SER A 246 13.30 -7.17 8.31
CA SER A 246 12.10 -7.99 8.55
C SER A 246 10.94 -7.67 7.63
N HIS A 247 11.05 -6.62 6.81
CA HIS A 247 10.03 -6.08 5.91
C HIS A 247 8.70 -5.71 6.62
N LYS A 248 8.72 -5.64 7.95
CA LYS A 248 7.51 -5.30 8.72
C LYS A 248 7.16 -3.82 8.56
N LEU A 249 5.87 -3.57 8.42
CA LEU A 249 5.30 -2.23 8.31
C LEU A 249 5.08 -1.66 9.73
N TYR A 250 5.76 -0.56 10.06
CA TYR A 250 5.63 0.13 11.36
C TYR A 250 4.67 1.30 11.31
N TYR A 251 4.50 1.90 10.14
CA TYR A 251 3.60 3.03 9.93
C TYR A 251 2.96 2.93 8.55
N PHE A 252 1.67 3.14 8.48
CA PHE A 252 0.94 3.28 7.23
C PHE A 252 -0.16 4.32 7.40
N ARG A 253 -0.12 5.36 6.58
CA ARG A 253 -1.16 6.37 6.59
C ARG A 253 -1.32 7.02 5.22
N LYS A 254 -2.54 7.46 4.92
CA LYS A 254 -2.82 8.30 3.77
C LYS A 254 -3.47 9.60 4.18
N HIS A 255 -3.24 10.65 3.41
CA HIS A 255 -3.98 11.90 3.51
C HIS A 255 -4.30 12.46 2.13
N LYS A 256 -5.23 13.40 2.09
CA LYS A 256 -5.54 14.15 0.86
C LYS A 256 -4.61 15.36 0.74
N ILE A 257 -3.97 15.47 -0.40
CA ILE A 257 -3.14 16.63 -0.74
C ILE A 257 -4.03 17.86 -0.90
N SER A 258 -3.57 18.98 -0.38
CA SER A 258 -4.27 20.27 -0.39
C SER A 258 -3.27 21.43 -0.42
N LYS A 259 -3.76 22.67 -0.45
CA LYS A 259 -2.87 23.85 -0.30
C LYS A 259 -2.11 23.89 1.04
N LYS A 260 -2.68 23.27 2.07
CA LYS A 260 -2.09 23.22 3.42
C LYS A 260 -1.20 22.00 3.63
N TYR A 261 -1.51 20.89 3.01
CA TYR A 261 -0.84 19.61 3.21
C TYR A 261 -0.27 19.13 1.88
N GLY A 262 1.05 19.22 1.73
CA GLY A 262 1.80 18.71 0.58
C GLY A 262 1.85 17.19 0.54
N ALA A 263 2.56 16.64 -0.47
CA ALA A 263 2.95 15.24 -0.47
C ALA A 263 4.06 15.01 0.56
N GLY A 264 4.08 13.84 1.20
CA GLY A 264 5.08 13.47 2.19
C GLY A 264 4.54 13.29 3.60
N PHE A 265 5.45 13.00 4.53
CA PHE A 265 5.15 12.97 5.97
C PHE A 265 4.85 14.38 6.47
N LEU A 266 3.66 14.58 7.01
CA LEU A 266 3.23 15.84 7.60
C LEU A 266 3.80 16.00 9.02
N GLN A 267 3.82 17.23 9.54
CA GLN A 267 4.14 17.50 10.94
C GLN A 267 3.32 16.62 11.90
N GLU A 268 2.02 16.46 11.63
CA GLU A 268 1.14 15.62 12.45
C GLU A 268 1.50 14.11 12.40
N ASP A 269 2.12 13.62 11.31
CA ASP A 269 2.60 12.24 11.23
C ASP A 269 3.81 12.05 12.16
N ILE A 270 4.76 12.96 12.15
CA ILE A 270 5.94 12.96 13.03
C ILE A 270 5.51 12.97 14.50
N LEU A 271 4.63 13.89 14.87
CA LEU A 271 4.11 13.97 16.24
C LEU A 271 3.37 12.69 16.67
N ARG A 272 2.64 12.07 15.75
CA ARG A 272 1.95 10.79 15.99
C ARG A 272 2.93 9.64 16.18
N ILE A 273 3.99 9.57 15.37
CA ILE A 273 5.05 8.57 15.47
C ILE A 273 5.74 8.71 16.84
N ASN A 274 6.11 9.92 17.25
CA ASN A 274 6.69 10.19 18.56
C ASN A 274 5.79 9.68 19.70
N LYS A 275 4.49 9.99 19.64
CA LYS A 275 3.51 9.50 20.61
C LYS A 275 3.42 7.96 20.61
N GLN A 276 3.48 7.30 19.46
CA GLN A 276 3.46 5.82 19.37
C GLN A 276 4.73 5.20 19.97
N ARG A 277 5.86 5.88 19.87
CA ARG A 277 7.14 5.50 20.51
C ARG A 277 7.14 5.76 22.03
N GLY A 278 6.15 6.51 22.54
CA GLY A 278 6.06 6.88 23.96
C GLY A 278 6.90 8.11 24.32
N ARG A 279 7.13 8.99 23.36
CA ARG A 279 7.92 10.24 23.48
C ARG A 279 7.06 11.46 23.26
#